data_1e9d2dc83e9c73e49577af42dbada2f8
#
_entry.id   1e9d2dc83e9c73e49577af42dbada2f8
#
_cell.length_a   1.000
_cell.length_b   1.000
_cell.length_c   1.000
_cell.angle_alpha   90.00
_cell.angle_beta   90.00
_cell.angle_gamma   90.00
#
_symmetry.space_group_name_H-M   'P 1'
#
loop_
_entity.id
_entity.type
_entity.pdbx_description
1 polymer ?
#
loop_
_entity_poly.entity_id
_entity_poly.type
_entity_poly.pdbx_seq_one_letter_code
_entity_poly.pdbx_strand_id
1 'polypeptide(L)'
;MRNIKYTFASLAFAASLFATAASAQTEGNTQQSIERKKMESLWFSNSDNAAGAQLDQMGYYSQLDINYNSTKGDFKRTQLGAHNTGYGFATDGGGVMENLKGMFLWGYFDYSREKVRDAAFNASLIDPLRGMPFYIADENLSNWINQSYKLGMKGATPVMADHWIVGLGLDYENAQGAKQMDPRPNVQMSNFNVAPSLVFKAGNHAVGANFSYTSRREDGTAMNSVSIKTQPVWEVVAPGFFNTGEIGGGTLSGLRDYNANTLGGGLQYSFAGENLTLLVAGKYAFTVEDVNNNYTQPKKIGTTRQRVWDASANLKWQMNDYNSLFAKAQYYNRSLDGIEYVQVWDSSHEVSQWVVISKSVRSNFSTEQMNFSLDYMNHDGGNAYSWLAGVDVNYEKLEDIYYLPVSEQMVENLNFTLKLKKNFSFGENMILVGVNGGLKSNLDGSHNYQGIHSASKIYTDMVLRDYHFLINDAYSLGGELSYTRKGIVGNNSSLFVAATFDCHKAISAPAAYPFGDRKWVVVKAGLTF
;
A
#
# COMPACT_ATOMS: atom_id res chain seq x y z
N MET A 1 23.17 18.35 9.49
CA MET A 1 23.27 19.36 8.41
C MET A 1 23.83 18.82 7.07
N ARG A 2 24.58 17.72 7.05
CA ARG A 2 25.14 17.17 5.80
C ARG A 2 24.10 16.44 4.92
N ASN A 3 23.06 15.87 5.51
CA ASN A 3 22.02 15.12 4.80
C ASN A 3 20.97 16.00 4.08
N ILE A 4 20.80 17.25 4.49
CA ILE A 4 19.83 18.19 3.88
C ILE A 4 20.26 18.61 2.47
N LYS A 5 21.57 18.71 2.22
CA LYS A 5 22.08 19.12 0.88
C LYS A 5 21.83 18.06 -0.21
N TYR A 6 21.86 16.77 0.13
CA TYR A 6 21.58 15.69 -0.82
C TYR A 6 20.08 15.55 -1.11
N THR A 7 19.23 15.87 -0.15
CA THR A 7 17.77 15.87 -0.33
C THR A 7 17.30 16.98 -1.29
N PHE A 8 17.92 18.17 -1.23
CA PHE A 8 17.63 19.25 -2.17
C PHE A 8 18.18 18.97 -3.58
N ALA A 9 19.31 18.29 -3.71
CA ALA A 9 19.86 17.93 -5.01
C ALA A 9 19.03 16.87 -5.73
N SER A 10 18.49 15.89 -5.02
CA SER A 10 17.57 14.88 -5.60
C SER A 10 16.20 15.47 -5.96
N LEU A 11 15.67 16.40 -5.17
CA LEU A 11 14.47 17.16 -5.50
C LEU A 11 14.64 18.04 -6.74
N ALA A 12 15.79 18.71 -6.87
CA ALA A 12 16.11 19.53 -8.04
C ALA A 12 16.32 18.68 -9.31
N PHE A 13 16.90 17.48 -9.18
CA PHE A 13 17.09 16.56 -10.29
C PHE A 13 15.75 15.93 -10.75
N ALA A 14 14.89 15.53 -9.84
CA ALA A 14 13.53 15.07 -10.17
C ALA A 14 12.70 16.19 -10.84
N ALA A 15 12.73 17.41 -10.30
CA ALA A 15 12.04 18.56 -10.89
C ALA A 15 12.57 18.94 -12.28
N SER A 16 13.88 18.79 -12.54
CA SER A 16 14.48 19.10 -13.83
C SER A 16 14.13 18.10 -14.94
N LEU A 17 13.95 16.82 -14.59
CA LEU A 17 13.48 15.78 -15.53
C LEU A 17 12.05 16.04 -16.02
N PHE A 18 11.20 16.65 -15.18
CA PHE A 18 9.80 16.95 -15.52
C PHE A 18 9.64 18.30 -16.25
N ALA A 19 10.55 19.25 -16.08
CA ALA A 19 10.43 20.59 -16.67
C ALA A 19 10.73 20.65 -18.19
N THR A 20 11.46 19.69 -18.74
CA THR A 20 11.90 19.73 -20.15
C THR A 20 10.91 19.14 -21.15
N ALA A 21 9.85 18.46 -20.71
CA ALA A 21 8.88 17.77 -21.57
C ALA A 21 7.58 18.57 -21.86
N ALA A 22 7.42 19.77 -21.32
CA ALA A 22 6.15 20.52 -21.32
C ALA A 22 5.76 21.21 -22.65
N SER A 23 6.43 20.96 -23.79
CA SER A 23 6.29 21.82 -24.97
C SER A 23 5.37 21.33 -26.10
N ALA A 24 4.60 20.24 -25.94
CA ALA A 24 3.91 19.61 -27.08
C ALA A 24 2.40 19.34 -26.95
N GLN A 25 1.66 19.93 -25.99
CA GLN A 25 0.21 19.67 -25.89
C GLN A 25 -0.65 20.92 -26.11
N THR A 26 -1.68 20.79 -26.94
CA THR A 26 -2.62 21.85 -27.31
C THR A 26 -3.72 22.13 -26.26
N GLU A 27 -3.95 21.24 -25.30
CA GLU A 27 -4.85 21.45 -24.16
C GLU A 27 -4.18 21.02 -22.87
N GLY A 28 -4.21 21.88 -21.84
CA GLY A 28 -3.63 21.60 -20.52
C GLY A 28 -4.33 20.44 -19.80
N ASN A 29 -3.55 19.61 -19.13
CA ASN A 29 -4.08 18.53 -18.31
C ASN A 29 -4.78 19.10 -17.06
N THR A 30 -5.86 18.43 -16.65
CA THR A 30 -6.55 18.63 -15.37
C THR A 30 -6.50 17.34 -14.57
N GLN A 31 -6.79 17.38 -13.27
CA GLN A 31 -6.87 16.14 -12.47
C GLN A 31 -7.81 15.11 -13.10
N GLN A 32 -8.98 15.55 -13.57
CA GLN A 32 -9.99 14.69 -14.18
C GLN A 32 -9.54 14.09 -15.50
N SER A 33 -8.75 14.84 -16.29
CA SER A 33 -8.17 14.31 -17.53
C SER A 33 -7.07 13.29 -17.27
N ILE A 34 -6.27 13.49 -16.21
CA ILE A 34 -5.25 12.54 -15.77
C ILE A 34 -5.91 11.26 -15.21
N GLU A 35 -6.97 11.41 -14.40
CA GLU A 35 -7.74 10.26 -13.89
C GLU A 35 -8.30 9.43 -15.07
N ARG A 36 -8.90 10.10 -16.06
CA ARG A 36 -9.37 9.43 -17.28
C ARG A 36 -8.25 8.70 -18.02
N LYS A 37 -7.11 9.36 -18.28
CA LYS A 37 -5.96 8.73 -18.95
C LYS A 37 -5.50 7.48 -18.23
N LYS A 38 -5.41 7.52 -16.89
CA LYS A 38 -5.02 6.36 -16.06
C LYS A 38 -6.06 5.23 -16.15
N MET A 39 -7.37 5.55 -16.14
CA MET A 39 -8.43 4.54 -16.30
C MET A 39 -8.41 3.88 -17.68
N GLU A 40 -8.16 4.65 -18.73
CA GLU A 40 -8.08 4.15 -20.10
C GLU A 40 -6.83 3.32 -20.37
N SER A 41 -5.75 3.50 -19.58
CA SER A 41 -4.46 2.85 -19.74
C SER A 41 -4.42 1.54 -18.93
N LEU A 42 -4.92 0.45 -19.53
CA LEU A 42 -5.11 -0.82 -18.80
C LEU A 42 -3.79 -1.45 -18.38
N TRP A 43 -2.77 -1.49 -19.25
CA TRP A 43 -1.46 -2.05 -18.92
C TRP A 43 -0.74 -1.25 -17.83
N PHE A 44 -0.76 0.07 -17.94
CA PHE A 44 -0.13 0.96 -16.99
C PHE A 44 -0.73 0.82 -15.60
N SER A 45 -2.07 0.78 -15.51
CA SER A 45 -2.82 0.83 -14.24
C SER A 45 -3.07 -0.54 -13.62
N ASN A 46 -3.05 -1.63 -14.39
CA ASN A 46 -3.44 -2.96 -13.91
C ASN A 46 -2.37 -4.05 -14.13
N SER A 47 -1.12 -3.67 -14.43
CA SER A 47 -0.01 -4.61 -14.49
C SER A 47 1.30 -4.04 -13.96
N ASP A 48 2.18 -4.94 -13.50
CA ASP A 48 3.57 -4.60 -13.13
C ASP A 48 4.52 -4.61 -14.34
N ASN A 49 3.99 -4.90 -15.54
CA ASN A 49 4.77 -4.99 -16.77
C ASN A 49 4.97 -3.61 -17.38
N ALA A 50 6.15 -3.01 -17.17
CA ALA A 50 6.48 -1.69 -17.70
C ALA A 50 6.47 -1.66 -19.24
N ALA A 51 6.85 -2.76 -19.93
CA ALA A 51 6.82 -2.83 -21.38
C ALA A 51 5.40 -2.71 -21.94
N GLY A 52 4.40 -3.26 -21.21
CA GLY A 52 3.00 -3.19 -21.60
C GLY A 52 2.44 -1.77 -21.61
N ALA A 53 2.92 -0.89 -20.74
CA ALA A 53 2.48 0.51 -20.67
C ALA A 53 2.71 1.28 -21.99
N GLN A 54 3.66 0.84 -22.82
CA GLN A 54 3.86 1.38 -24.18
C GLN A 54 2.65 1.14 -25.09
N LEU A 55 1.89 0.05 -24.88
CA LEU A 55 0.73 -0.28 -25.70
C LEU A 55 -0.47 0.62 -25.44
N ASP A 56 -0.56 1.20 -24.25
CA ASP A 56 -1.64 2.12 -23.88
C ASP A 56 -1.56 3.46 -24.62
N GLN A 57 -0.40 3.79 -25.21
CA GLN A 57 -0.15 5.06 -25.92
C GLN A 57 -0.58 6.29 -25.09
N MET A 58 -0.37 6.21 -23.77
CA MET A 58 -0.79 7.25 -22.84
C MET A 58 -0.12 8.57 -23.15
N GLY A 59 -0.94 9.59 -23.44
CA GLY A 59 -0.45 10.95 -23.68
C GLY A 59 0.22 11.53 -22.43
N TYR A 60 1.28 12.32 -22.65
CA TYR A 60 2.06 12.91 -21.57
C TYR A 60 1.18 13.72 -20.60
N TYR A 61 1.49 13.61 -19.33
CA TYR A 61 1.00 14.48 -18.27
C TYR A 61 2.07 14.62 -17.19
N SER A 62 1.94 15.66 -16.38
CA SER A 62 2.69 15.82 -15.15
C SER A 62 1.79 16.49 -14.12
N GLN A 63 1.90 16.07 -12.87
CA GLN A 63 1.23 16.72 -11.75
C GLN A 63 2.13 16.78 -10.52
N LEU A 64 1.91 17.80 -9.73
CA LEU A 64 2.52 17.94 -8.42
C LEU A 64 1.48 18.47 -7.44
N ASP A 65 1.49 17.99 -6.22
CA ASP A 65 0.62 18.49 -5.15
C ASP A 65 1.30 18.50 -3.78
N ILE A 66 0.80 19.38 -2.94
CA ILE A 66 0.98 19.36 -1.51
C ILE A 66 -0.32 18.91 -0.88
N ASN A 67 -0.23 18.08 0.15
CA ASN A 67 -1.41 17.53 0.81
C ASN A 67 -1.32 17.61 2.33
N TYR A 68 -2.48 17.71 2.94
CA TYR A 68 -2.69 17.56 4.36
C TYR A 68 -3.75 16.48 4.59
N ASN A 69 -3.49 15.55 5.50
CA ASN A 69 -4.42 14.52 5.90
C ASN A 69 -4.68 14.54 7.40
N SER A 70 -5.90 14.20 7.79
CA SER A 70 -6.30 14.01 9.18
C SER A 70 -7.25 12.84 9.28
N THR A 71 -6.96 11.92 10.20
CA THR A 71 -7.80 10.77 10.53
C THR A 71 -8.11 10.81 12.01
N LYS A 72 -9.38 10.64 12.40
CA LYS A 72 -9.80 10.66 13.80
C LYS A 72 -10.97 9.70 14.04
N GLY A 73 -10.95 9.01 15.18
CA GLY A 73 -12.04 8.17 15.65
C GLY A 73 -11.58 6.81 16.16
N ASP A 74 -12.49 6.08 16.76
CA ASP A 74 -12.25 4.83 17.47
C ASP A 74 -12.73 3.56 16.71
N PHE A 75 -13.43 3.71 15.60
CA PHE A 75 -13.69 2.59 14.69
C PHE A 75 -12.42 2.23 13.92
N LYS A 76 -11.53 1.51 14.61
CA LYS A 76 -10.19 1.18 14.14
C LYS A 76 -9.68 -0.13 14.73
N ARG A 77 -8.74 -0.77 14.05
CA ARG A 77 -7.93 -1.84 14.63
C ARG A 77 -7.07 -1.29 15.76
N THR A 78 -6.79 -2.09 16.78
CA THR A 78 -6.20 -1.64 18.03
C THR A 78 -4.84 -0.94 17.86
N GLN A 79 -4.01 -1.47 16.97
CA GLN A 79 -2.65 -0.96 16.73
C GLN A 79 -2.59 0.35 15.92
N LEU A 80 -3.71 0.78 15.33
CA LEU A 80 -3.79 2.06 14.63
C LEU A 80 -3.96 3.22 15.62
N GLY A 81 -3.43 4.39 15.29
CA GLY A 81 -3.62 5.60 16.08
C GLY A 81 -5.08 6.07 16.10
N ALA A 82 -5.52 6.66 17.21
CA ALA A 82 -6.85 7.24 17.32
C ALA A 82 -6.98 8.57 16.56
N HIS A 83 -5.87 9.31 16.43
CA HIS A 83 -5.82 10.55 15.68
C HIS A 83 -4.49 10.66 14.94
N ASN A 84 -4.54 10.66 13.63
CA ASN A 84 -3.38 10.85 12.77
C ASN A 84 -3.50 12.20 12.05
N THR A 85 -2.38 12.90 11.91
CA THR A 85 -2.28 14.10 11.08
C THR A 85 -0.99 14.04 10.29
N GLY A 86 -1.07 14.35 9.00
CA GLY A 86 0.08 14.31 8.13
C GLY A 86 0.07 15.42 7.09
N TYR A 87 1.22 15.67 6.52
CA TYR A 87 1.39 16.48 5.34
C TYR A 87 2.38 15.80 4.39
N GLY A 88 2.21 16.06 3.13
CA GLY A 88 3.02 15.46 2.09
C GLY A 88 3.19 16.34 0.87
N PHE A 89 4.10 15.90 0.04
CA PHE A 89 4.34 16.41 -1.31
C PHE A 89 4.39 15.20 -2.25
N ALA A 90 3.63 15.27 -3.32
CA ALA A 90 3.61 14.22 -4.33
C ALA A 90 3.81 14.83 -5.72
N THR A 91 4.51 14.11 -6.58
CA THR A 91 4.58 14.41 -8.00
C THR A 91 4.62 13.12 -8.78
N ASP A 92 3.88 13.06 -9.87
CA ASP A 92 3.96 11.98 -10.84
C ASP A 92 3.74 12.50 -12.25
N GLY A 93 4.28 11.80 -13.22
CA GLY A 93 4.09 12.18 -14.60
C GLY A 93 4.85 11.31 -15.58
N GLY A 94 4.43 11.38 -16.82
CA GLY A 94 5.01 10.62 -17.90
C GLY A 94 4.01 10.33 -19.02
N GLY A 95 4.42 9.47 -19.92
CA GLY A 95 3.68 9.07 -21.10
C GLY A 95 4.63 8.69 -22.23
N VAL A 96 4.12 8.60 -23.44
CA VAL A 96 4.94 8.39 -24.64
C VAL A 96 5.65 9.69 -25.00
N MET A 97 6.98 9.63 -25.12
CA MET A 97 7.88 10.77 -25.36
C MET A 97 8.31 10.82 -26.82
N GLU A 98 7.74 11.71 -27.63
CA GLU A 98 8.09 11.88 -29.04
C GLU A 98 9.57 12.27 -29.24
N ASN A 99 10.10 13.16 -28.37
CA ASN A 99 11.49 13.61 -28.39
C ASN A 99 12.50 12.48 -28.08
N LEU A 100 12.05 11.37 -27.48
CA LEU A 100 12.83 10.16 -27.21
C LEU A 100 12.43 9.01 -28.14
N LYS A 101 12.10 9.30 -29.39
CA LYS A 101 11.73 8.33 -30.42
C LYS A 101 10.52 7.46 -30.05
N GLY A 102 9.57 8.00 -29.28
CA GLY A 102 8.37 7.29 -28.88
C GLY A 102 8.56 6.31 -27.72
N MET A 103 9.60 6.45 -26.89
CA MET A 103 9.72 5.69 -25.64
C MET A 103 8.64 6.08 -24.64
N PHE A 104 8.12 5.11 -23.91
CA PHE A 104 7.30 5.37 -22.73
C PHE A 104 8.22 5.61 -21.53
N LEU A 105 7.99 6.70 -20.81
CA LEU A 105 8.65 7.00 -19.54
C LEU A 105 7.62 7.56 -18.57
N TRP A 106 7.63 7.06 -17.35
CA TRP A 106 6.82 7.56 -16.25
C TRP A 106 7.60 7.47 -14.95
N GLY A 107 7.36 8.40 -14.03
CA GLY A 107 7.96 8.38 -12.72
C GLY A 107 7.13 9.10 -11.69
N TYR A 108 7.41 8.82 -10.41
CA TYR A 108 6.80 9.48 -9.28
C TYR A 108 7.79 9.71 -8.14
N PHE A 109 7.47 10.69 -7.32
CA PHE A 109 8.08 10.92 -6.02
C PHE A 109 6.99 11.30 -5.03
N ASP A 110 6.99 10.67 -3.85
CA ASP A 110 6.09 10.95 -2.74
C ASP A 110 6.91 11.14 -1.47
N TYR A 111 6.64 12.23 -0.77
CA TYR A 111 7.14 12.49 0.57
C TYR A 111 5.96 12.65 1.50
N SER A 112 6.00 11.95 2.63
CA SER A 112 5.01 12.11 3.68
C SER A 112 5.65 12.20 5.05
N ARG A 113 5.04 13.02 5.91
CA ARG A 113 5.33 13.05 7.34
C ARG A 113 4.02 13.01 8.11
N GLU A 114 3.89 12.01 8.97
CA GLU A 114 2.69 11.77 9.75
C GLU A 114 2.99 11.74 11.24
N LYS A 115 2.11 12.34 12.02
CA LYS A 115 2.03 12.18 13.47
C LYS A 115 0.83 11.29 13.79
N VAL A 116 1.13 10.09 14.27
CA VAL A 116 0.15 9.11 14.76
C VAL A 116 0.04 9.27 16.26
N ARG A 117 -1.18 9.49 16.77
CA ARG A 117 -1.42 9.71 18.21
C ARG A 117 -2.20 8.54 18.80
N ASP A 118 -1.91 8.27 20.06
CA ASP A 118 -2.60 7.26 20.85
C ASP A 118 -2.59 5.87 20.16
N ALA A 119 -1.41 5.48 19.63
CA ALA A 119 -1.17 4.13 19.15
C ALA A 119 -0.66 3.25 20.30
N ALA A 120 -1.18 2.03 20.39
CA ALA A 120 -0.74 1.01 21.32
C ALA A 120 -0.34 -0.27 20.57
N PHE A 121 0.34 -1.18 21.25
CA PHE A 121 0.72 -2.51 20.74
C PHE A 121 1.52 -2.49 19.44
N ASN A 122 2.27 -1.40 19.19
CA ASN A 122 3.13 -1.29 18.02
C ASN A 122 4.50 -0.75 18.41
N ALA A 123 5.57 -1.42 17.97
CA ALA A 123 6.95 -1.04 18.21
C ALA A 123 7.81 -1.02 16.92
N SER A 124 7.19 -1.08 15.73
CA SER A 124 7.86 -1.15 14.43
C SER A 124 7.11 -0.36 13.36
N LEU A 125 7.72 -0.15 12.20
CA LEU A 125 7.07 0.36 10.98
C LEU A 125 6.40 -0.75 10.19
N ILE A 126 6.90 -1.99 10.33
CA ILE A 126 6.25 -3.14 9.71
C ILE A 126 4.80 -3.22 10.19
N ASP A 127 3.90 -3.45 9.25
CA ASP A 127 2.48 -3.54 9.56
C ASP A 127 2.11 -4.95 10.06
N PRO A 128 1.87 -5.15 11.37
CA PRO A 128 1.46 -6.44 11.91
C PRO A 128 0.03 -6.81 11.50
N LEU A 129 -0.79 -5.82 11.10
CA LEU A 129 -2.18 -6.03 10.68
C LEU A 129 -2.29 -6.73 9.32
N ARG A 130 -1.17 -6.87 8.61
CA ARG A 130 -1.10 -7.70 7.39
C ARG A 130 -1.27 -9.21 7.65
N GLY A 131 -1.39 -9.63 8.94
CA GLY A 131 -1.35 -11.03 9.35
C GLY A 131 0.09 -11.56 9.26
N MET A 132 0.81 -11.54 10.39
CA MET A 132 2.19 -12.00 10.48
C MET A 132 2.56 -12.38 11.92
N PRO A 133 3.51 -13.33 12.12
CA PRO A 133 4.12 -13.59 13.40
C PRO A 133 5.35 -12.70 13.65
N PHE A 134 5.96 -12.87 14.82
CA PHE A 134 7.30 -12.40 15.19
C PHE A 134 7.48 -10.89 15.25
N TYR A 135 6.48 -10.15 15.72
CA TYR A 135 6.60 -8.72 15.97
C TYR A 135 6.62 -8.40 17.47
N ILE A 136 7.09 -7.20 17.82
CA ILE A 136 7.07 -6.70 19.19
C ILE A 136 5.86 -5.81 19.38
N ALA A 137 5.14 -6.04 20.49
CA ALA A 137 4.07 -5.20 20.96
C ALA A 137 4.39 -4.63 22.34
N ASP A 138 4.01 -3.37 22.60
CA ASP A 138 4.01 -2.75 23.91
C ASP A 138 2.68 -2.04 24.17
N GLU A 139 2.20 -2.05 25.43
CA GLU A 139 0.88 -1.51 25.77
C GLU A 139 0.82 0.01 25.89
N ASN A 140 1.98 0.66 25.93
CA ASN A 140 2.04 2.08 26.23
C ASN A 140 1.46 2.90 25.07
N LEU A 141 0.37 3.61 25.33
CA LEU A 141 -0.18 4.60 24.40
C LEU A 141 0.86 5.67 24.12
N SER A 142 1.14 5.91 22.87
CA SER A 142 2.14 6.88 22.48
C SER A 142 1.88 7.50 21.12
N ASN A 143 2.55 8.63 20.92
CA ASN A 143 2.61 9.29 19.63
C ASN A 143 3.82 8.77 18.85
N TRP A 144 3.60 8.48 17.55
CA TRP A 144 4.65 8.25 16.59
C TRP A 144 4.83 9.46 15.69
N ILE A 145 6.06 9.68 15.24
CA ILE A 145 6.37 10.56 14.12
C ILE A 145 7.00 9.67 13.05
N ASN A 146 6.27 9.52 11.95
CA ASN A 146 6.70 8.74 10.81
C ASN A 146 7.04 9.66 9.65
N GLN A 147 8.04 9.29 8.87
CA GLN A 147 8.48 10.00 7.69
C GLN A 147 8.80 8.98 6.61
N SER A 148 8.32 9.19 5.40
CA SER A 148 8.51 8.27 4.28
C SER A 148 8.86 9.02 3.00
N TYR A 149 9.72 8.42 2.21
CA TYR A 149 10.10 8.83 0.85
C TYR A 149 9.87 7.66 -0.08
N LYS A 150 9.08 7.84 -1.11
CA LYS A 150 8.85 6.85 -2.15
C LYS A 150 9.20 7.45 -3.50
N LEU A 151 9.86 6.69 -4.32
CA LEU A 151 10.13 7.06 -5.70
C LEU A 151 10.09 5.83 -6.58
N GLY A 152 9.67 6.01 -7.82
CA GLY A 152 9.67 4.92 -8.76
C GLY A 152 9.63 5.43 -10.20
N MET A 153 9.91 4.51 -11.10
CA MET A 153 9.89 4.77 -12.54
C MET A 153 9.47 3.53 -13.31
N LYS A 154 8.82 3.75 -14.45
CA LYS A 154 8.58 2.76 -15.49
C LYS A 154 9.13 3.30 -16.80
N GLY A 155 9.91 2.51 -17.51
CA GLY A 155 10.40 2.84 -18.83
C GLY A 155 10.18 1.69 -19.80
N ALA A 156 9.81 2.01 -21.04
CA ALA A 156 9.66 1.02 -22.10
C ALA A 156 10.16 1.54 -23.46
N THR A 157 10.72 0.66 -24.24
CA THR A 157 11.14 0.95 -25.62
C THR A 157 9.93 1.18 -26.51
N PRO A 158 10.07 1.86 -27.64
CA PRO A 158 9.12 1.74 -28.73
C PRO A 158 9.00 0.27 -29.19
N VAL A 159 8.00 -0.01 -30.02
CA VAL A 159 7.89 -1.32 -30.66
C VAL A 159 9.11 -1.56 -31.57
N MET A 160 9.89 -2.58 -31.29
CA MET A 160 11.09 -2.96 -32.04
C MET A 160 10.77 -4.14 -32.95
N ALA A 161 11.32 -4.13 -34.17
CA ALA A 161 11.08 -5.19 -35.19
C ALA A 161 9.58 -5.54 -35.33
N ASP A 162 8.71 -4.53 -35.24
CA ASP A 162 7.24 -4.60 -35.35
C ASP A 162 6.51 -5.42 -34.26
N HIS A 163 7.26 -6.04 -33.33
CA HIS A 163 6.67 -6.99 -32.39
C HIS A 163 7.11 -6.82 -30.93
N TRP A 164 8.35 -6.42 -30.67
CA TRP A 164 8.95 -6.52 -29.34
C TRP A 164 8.99 -5.20 -28.59
N ILE A 165 8.67 -5.24 -27.32
CA ILE A 165 8.81 -4.11 -26.40
C ILE A 165 9.53 -4.62 -25.14
N VAL A 166 10.57 -3.92 -24.73
CA VAL A 166 11.32 -4.18 -23.49
C VAL A 166 11.04 -3.07 -22.51
N GLY A 167 10.85 -3.41 -21.25
CA GLY A 167 10.58 -2.45 -20.20
C GLY A 167 11.32 -2.76 -18.91
N LEU A 168 11.40 -1.73 -18.06
CA LEU A 168 11.98 -1.80 -16.72
C LEU A 168 11.15 -0.96 -15.77
N GLY A 169 10.74 -1.56 -14.65
CA GLY A 169 10.17 -0.89 -13.49
C GLY A 169 11.18 -0.86 -12.35
N LEU A 170 11.24 0.26 -11.62
CA LEU A 170 12.04 0.44 -10.42
C LEU A 170 11.21 1.15 -9.37
N ASP A 171 11.23 0.67 -8.11
CA ASP A 171 10.62 1.36 -6.97
C ASP A 171 11.57 1.33 -5.79
N TYR A 172 11.59 2.42 -5.05
CA TYR A 172 12.35 2.56 -3.83
C TYR A 172 11.54 3.29 -2.76
N GLU A 173 11.52 2.75 -1.56
CA GLU A 173 10.93 3.38 -0.39
C GLU A 173 11.96 3.41 0.74
N ASN A 174 12.02 4.53 1.43
CA ASN A 174 12.74 4.68 2.68
C ASN A 174 11.81 5.33 3.71
N ALA A 175 11.69 4.73 4.88
CA ALA A 175 10.87 5.26 5.95
C ALA A 175 11.61 5.25 7.28
N GLN A 176 11.26 6.19 8.14
CA GLN A 176 11.71 6.27 9.52
C GLN A 176 10.52 6.56 10.44
N GLY A 177 10.46 5.87 11.56
CA GLY A 177 9.46 6.08 12.60
C GLY A 177 10.08 6.14 13.98
N ALA A 178 9.60 7.07 14.80
CA ALA A 178 10.05 7.21 16.19
C ALA A 178 8.87 7.40 17.13
N LYS A 179 8.81 6.55 18.15
CA LYS A 179 7.83 6.63 19.24
C LYS A 179 8.33 7.58 20.34
N GLN A 180 7.43 8.36 20.92
CA GLN A 180 7.78 9.43 21.87
C GLN A 180 7.81 8.98 23.33
N MET A 181 7.11 7.89 23.67
CA MET A 181 7.04 7.33 25.03
C MET A 181 7.87 6.06 25.13
N ASP A 182 8.34 5.76 26.35
CA ASP A 182 9.10 4.54 26.63
C ASP A 182 8.25 3.24 26.40
N PRO A 183 8.87 2.19 25.88
CA PRO A 183 10.17 2.19 25.26
C PRO A 183 10.13 3.04 23.98
N ARG A 184 11.15 3.78 23.67
CA ARG A 184 11.20 4.70 22.52
C ARG A 184 11.77 4.00 21.30
N PRO A 185 10.99 3.22 20.55
CA PRO A 185 11.46 2.67 19.29
C PRO A 185 11.87 3.79 18.35
N ASN A 186 13.00 3.57 17.68
CA ASN A 186 13.46 4.34 16.53
C ASN A 186 13.77 3.32 15.43
N VAL A 187 12.99 3.35 14.39
CA VAL A 187 12.95 2.31 13.35
C VAL A 187 13.21 2.93 12.00
N GLN A 188 14.01 2.25 11.17
CA GLN A 188 14.29 2.62 9.80
C GLN A 188 13.95 1.46 8.88
N MET A 189 13.32 1.75 7.76
CA MET A 189 12.92 0.78 6.75
C MET A 189 13.39 1.22 5.38
N SER A 190 13.88 0.29 4.59
CA SER A 190 14.16 0.45 3.17
C SER A 190 13.52 -0.69 2.38
N ASN A 191 13.00 -0.36 1.21
CA ASN A 191 12.40 -1.32 0.28
C ASN A 191 12.82 -0.95 -1.14
N PHE A 192 13.39 -1.89 -1.88
CA PHE A 192 13.83 -1.72 -3.26
C PHE A 192 13.23 -2.82 -4.13
N ASN A 193 12.64 -2.43 -5.25
CA ASN A 193 12.10 -3.35 -6.24
C ASN A 193 12.66 -3.06 -7.63
N VAL A 194 12.97 -4.11 -8.37
CA VAL A 194 13.34 -4.06 -9.78
C VAL A 194 12.52 -5.06 -10.57
N ALA A 195 11.93 -4.62 -11.69
CA ALA A 195 10.99 -5.40 -12.49
C ALA A 195 11.28 -5.27 -14.01
N PRO A 196 12.22 -6.04 -14.57
CA PRO A 196 12.36 -6.15 -16.03
C PRO A 196 11.14 -6.84 -16.64
N SER A 197 10.80 -6.43 -17.85
CA SER A 197 9.60 -6.90 -18.54
C SER A 197 9.78 -6.93 -20.05
N LEU A 198 8.97 -7.77 -20.69
CA LEU A 198 8.96 -7.99 -22.13
C LEU A 198 7.52 -8.13 -22.60
N VAL A 199 7.22 -7.60 -23.78
CA VAL A 199 5.94 -7.81 -24.49
C VAL A 199 6.21 -8.18 -25.93
N PHE A 200 5.45 -9.15 -26.42
CA PHE A 200 5.33 -9.51 -27.83
C PHE A 200 3.95 -9.13 -28.34
N LYS A 201 3.92 -8.27 -29.36
CA LYS A 201 2.70 -7.79 -30.02
C LYS A 201 2.53 -8.44 -31.39
N ALA A 202 1.32 -8.94 -31.69
CA ALA A 202 0.94 -9.50 -32.97
C ALA A 202 -0.46 -9.00 -33.37
N GLY A 203 -0.52 -7.98 -34.21
CA GLY A 203 -1.78 -7.31 -34.58
C GLY A 203 -2.47 -6.73 -33.36
N ASN A 204 -3.70 -7.18 -33.10
CA ASN A 204 -4.53 -6.75 -31.96
C ASN A 204 -4.24 -7.53 -30.67
N HIS A 205 -3.34 -8.49 -30.70
CA HIS A 205 -2.99 -9.33 -29.55
C HIS A 205 -1.61 -8.96 -29.01
N ALA A 206 -1.45 -9.03 -27.70
CA ALA A 206 -0.15 -8.94 -27.08
C ALA A 206 -0.03 -9.90 -25.88
N VAL A 207 1.16 -10.48 -25.73
CA VAL A 207 1.53 -11.35 -24.61
C VAL A 207 2.71 -10.72 -23.90
N GLY A 208 2.61 -10.56 -22.60
CA GLY A 208 3.65 -9.97 -21.74
C GLY A 208 4.14 -10.94 -20.70
N ALA A 209 5.40 -10.75 -20.31
CA ALA A 209 5.99 -11.40 -19.15
C ALA A 209 6.83 -10.38 -18.37
N ASN A 210 6.82 -10.49 -17.06
CA ASN A 210 7.72 -9.74 -16.20
C ASN A 210 8.27 -10.62 -15.08
N PHE A 211 9.45 -10.27 -14.61
CA PHE A 211 10.07 -10.79 -13.42
C PHE A 211 10.23 -9.65 -12.41
N SER A 212 10.20 -9.93 -11.12
CA SER A 212 10.47 -8.93 -10.09
C SER A 212 11.34 -9.49 -8.97
N TYR A 213 12.23 -8.65 -8.47
CA TYR A 213 12.98 -8.88 -7.25
C TYR A 213 12.77 -7.72 -6.30
N THR A 214 12.32 -8.01 -5.08
CA THR A 214 12.15 -7.00 -4.03
C THR A 214 13.00 -7.38 -2.82
N SER A 215 13.76 -6.41 -2.30
CA SER A 215 14.48 -6.52 -1.04
C SER A 215 13.96 -5.48 -0.06
N ARG A 216 13.45 -5.93 1.09
CA ARG A 216 12.98 -5.07 2.17
C ARG A 216 13.77 -5.36 3.44
N ARG A 217 14.23 -4.30 4.07
CA ARG A 217 14.90 -4.36 5.37
C ARG A 217 14.28 -3.34 6.32
N GLU A 218 14.05 -3.76 7.56
CA GLU A 218 13.67 -2.89 8.66
C GLU A 218 14.57 -3.19 9.86
N ASP A 219 15.19 -2.13 10.40
CA ASP A 219 16.04 -2.17 11.60
C ASP A 219 15.43 -1.26 12.67
N GLY A 220 15.44 -1.70 13.90
CA GLY A 220 14.93 -0.91 15.01
C GLY A 220 15.79 -0.99 16.26
N THR A 221 15.88 0.13 16.96
CA THR A 221 16.45 0.23 18.32
C THR A 221 15.41 0.81 19.26
N ALA A 222 15.47 0.45 20.52
CA ALA A 222 14.62 1.02 21.56
C ALA A 222 15.46 1.44 22.77
N MET A 223 15.05 2.54 23.42
CA MET A 223 15.75 3.10 24.57
C MET A 223 14.76 3.77 25.51
N ASN A 224 14.88 3.52 26.80
CA ASN A 224 14.08 4.20 27.80
C ASN A 224 14.66 5.57 28.16
N SER A 225 13.80 6.52 28.51
CA SER A 225 14.21 7.85 29.01
C SER A 225 15.02 7.78 30.28
N VAL A 226 14.71 6.78 31.14
CA VAL A 226 15.51 6.42 32.31
C VAL A 226 16.17 5.08 32.03
N SER A 227 17.47 5.10 31.72
CA SER A 227 18.21 3.94 31.21
C SER A 227 18.23 2.74 32.14
N ILE A 228 18.13 2.95 33.47
CA ILE A 228 18.12 1.87 34.47
C ILE A 228 16.75 1.20 34.65
N LYS A 229 15.67 1.81 34.12
CA LYS A 229 14.32 1.22 34.18
C LYS A 229 14.10 0.30 33.00
N THR A 230 13.46 -0.85 33.26
CA THR A 230 12.99 -1.74 32.22
C THR A 230 11.53 -1.45 31.87
N GLN A 231 11.16 -1.71 30.63
CA GLN A 231 9.77 -1.67 30.14
C GLN A 231 9.41 -3.05 29.59
N PRO A 232 8.29 -3.64 30.04
CA PRO A 232 7.84 -4.91 29.52
C PRO A 232 7.38 -4.76 28.05
N VAL A 233 7.69 -5.76 27.24
CA VAL A 233 7.23 -5.90 25.86
C VAL A 233 6.80 -7.33 25.63
N TRP A 234 5.99 -7.53 24.62
CA TRP A 234 5.55 -8.86 24.19
C TRP A 234 6.13 -9.17 22.82
N GLU A 235 6.80 -10.31 22.75
CA GLU A 235 7.30 -10.89 21.51
C GLU A 235 6.20 -11.78 20.93
N VAL A 236 5.35 -11.22 20.09
CA VAL A 236 4.18 -11.91 19.55
C VAL A 236 4.61 -12.92 18.49
N VAL A 237 4.18 -14.16 18.63
CA VAL A 237 4.45 -15.25 17.68
C VAL A 237 3.21 -15.66 16.88
N ALA A 238 2.01 -15.41 17.44
CA ALA A 238 0.72 -15.53 16.76
C ALA A 238 -0.33 -14.76 17.59
N PRO A 239 -1.56 -14.54 17.09
CA PRO A 239 -2.62 -13.89 17.85
C PRO A 239 -2.85 -14.56 19.21
N GLY A 240 -2.57 -13.82 20.30
CA GLY A 240 -2.68 -14.34 21.69
C GLY A 240 -1.51 -15.19 22.18
N PHE A 241 -0.54 -15.51 21.35
CA PHE A 241 0.67 -16.24 21.71
C PHE A 241 1.89 -15.32 21.68
N PHE A 242 2.59 -15.25 22.79
CA PHE A 242 3.72 -14.35 22.95
C PHE A 242 4.69 -14.83 24.04
N ASN A 243 5.94 -14.37 23.95
CA ASN A 243 6.90 -14.39 25.04
C ASN A 243 6.99 -12.99 25.67
N THR A 244 7.21 -12.94 26.98
CA THR A 244 7.51 -11.67 27.66
C THR A 244 8.98 -11.32 27.49
N GLY A 245 9.25 -10.07 27.18
CA GLY A 245 10.59 -9.49 27.10
C GLY A 245 10.66 -8.15 27.82
N GLU A 246 11.85 -7.60 27.95
CA GLU A 246 12.08 -6.29 28.57
C GLU A 246 13.01 -5.45 27.71
N ILE A 247 12.76 -4.15 27.65
CA ILE A 247 13.64 -3.16 27.01
C ILE A 247 14.13 -2.19 28.07
N GLY A 248 15.46 -1.94 28.12
CA GLY A 248 16.12 -1.04 29.07
C GLY A 248 17.06 -1.78 30.02
N GLY A 249 17.23 -1.24 31.23
CA GLY A 249 18.18 -1.80 32.21
C GLY A 249 19.63 -1.40 31.98
N GLY A 250 19.88 -0.26 31.32
CA GLY A 250 21.23 0.28 31.08
C GLY A 250 21.88 -0.17 29.78
N THR A 251 21.24 -1.04 29.01
CA THR A 251 21.73 -1.47 27.70
C THR A 251 20.82 -0.97 26.59
N LEU A 252 21.42 -0.65 25.44
CA LEU A 252 20.66 -0.39 24.22
C LEU A 252 20.07 -1.72 23.77
N SER A 253 18.75 -1.82 23.72
CA SER A 253 18.08 -3.03 23.28
C SER A 253 17.73 -2.90 21.81
N GLY A 254 18.19 -3.87 21.00
CA GLY A 254 17.69 -4.05 19.64
C GLY A 254 16.23 -4.48 19.69
N LEU A 255 15.41 -3.96 18.78
CA LEU A 255 14.05 -4.46 18.55
C LEU A 255 14.13 -5.74 17.70
N ARG A 256 13.49 -5.72 16.55
CA ARG A 256 13.57 -6.77 15.54
C ARG A 256 14.23 -6.20 14.29
N ASP A 257 15.00 -7.07 13.66
CA ASP A 257 15.59 -6.87 12.35
C ASP A 257 14.83 -7.77 11.37
N TYR A 258 14.13 -7.16 10.41
CA TYR A 258 13.36 -7.87 9.40
C TYR A 258 14.06 -7.77 8.07
N ASN A 259 14.45 -8.91 7.49
CA ASN A 259 15.11 -9.00 6.20
C ASN A 259 14.30 -9.87 5.26
N ALA A 260 13.58 -9.25 4.33
CA ALA A 260 12.72 -9.94 3.38
C ALA A 260 13.29 -9.86 1.96
N ASN A 261 13.30 -11.00 1.28
CA ASN A 261 13.59 -11.09 -0.14
C ASN A 261 12.41 -11.76 -0.85
N THR A 262 11.94 -11.11 -1.91
CA THR A 262 10.82 -11.59 -2.71
C THR A 262 11.26 -11.79 -4.15
N LEU A 263 10.95 -12.95 -4.70
CA LEU A 263 11.02 -13.24 -6.12
C LEU A 263 9.59 -13.34 -6.66
N GLY A 264 9.32 -12.62 -7.73
CA GLY A 264 8.01 -12.61 -8.38
C GLY A 264 8.11 -12.73 -9.89
N GLY A 265 7.00 -13.10 -10.51
CA GLY A 265 6.86 -13.10 -11.95
C GLY A 265 5.40 -13.05 -12.34
N GLY A 266 5.12 -12.51 -13.51
CA GLY A 266 3.78 -12.37 -14.05
C GLY A 266 3.72 -12.64 -15.54
N LEU A 267 2.54 -13.09 -15.97
CA LEU A 267 2.18 -13.26 -17.38
C LEU A 267 0.94 -12.43 -17.67
N GLN A 268 0.91 -11.81 -18.83
CA GLN A 268 -0.21 -10.98 -19.25
C GLN A 268 -0.59 -11.34 -20.69
N TYR A 269 -1.88 -11.22 -20.98
CA TYR A 269 -2.44 -11.26 -22.32
C TYR A 269 -3.38 -10.10 -22.51
N SER A 270 -3.28 -9.40 -23.63
CA SER A 270 -4.25 -8.39 -24.02
C SER A 270 -4.75 -8.57 -25.44
N PHE A 271 -6.01 -8.15 -25.61
CA PHE A 271 -6.65 -7.97 -26.89
C PHE A 271 -7.14 -6.52 -27.01
N ALA A 272 -6.76 -5.85 -28.10
CA ALA A 272 -7.16 -4.47 -28.39
C ALA A 272 -7.94 -4.44 -29.72
N GLY A 273 -9.27 -4.54 -29.65
CA GLY A 273 -10.19 -4.32 -30.78
C GLY A 273 -10.57 -2.86 -30.94
N GLU A 274 -11.44 -2.55 -31.90
CA GLU A 274 -11.88 -1.18 -32.18
C GLU A 274 -12.58 -0.53 -30.96
N ASN A 275 -13.51 -1.26 -30.34
CA ASN A 275 -14.33 -0.75 -29.24
C ASN A 275 -14.10 -1.51 -27.93
N LEU A 276 -13.30 -2.55 -27.92
CA LEU A 276 -13.10 -3.42 -26.78
C LEU A 276 -11.61 -3.67 -26.56
N THR A 277 -11.15 -3.37 -25.35
CA THR A 277 -9.81 -3.75 -24.88
C THR A 277 -9.94 -4.65 -23.67
N LEU A 278 -9.26 -5.78 -23.70
CA LEU A 278 -9.18 -6.73 -22.60
C LEU A 278 -7.72 -6.90 -22.17
N LEU A 279 -7.46 -6.92 -20.89
CA LEU A 279 -6.19 -7.31 -20.28
C LEU A 279 -6.44 -8.35 -19.20
N VAL A 280 -5.82 -9.52 -19.36
CA VAL A 280 -5.79 -10.57 -18.33
C VAL A 280 -4.37 -10.69 -17.82
N ALA A 281 -4.18 -10.73 -16.51
CA ALA A 281 -2.89 -10.82 -15.86
C ALA A 281 -2.90 -11.86 -14.75
N GLY A 282 -1.82 -12.62 -14.64
CA GLY A 282 -1.56 -13.54 -13.54
C GLY A 282 -0.16 -13.31 -12.98
N LYS A 283 -0.02 -13.31 -11.65
CA LYS A 283 1.22 -13.05 -10.93
C LYS A 283 1.40 -14.05 -9.81
N TYR A 284 2.62 -14.49 -9.62
CA TYR A 284 3.05 -15.25 -8.45
C TYR A 284 4.25 -14.57 -7.80
N ALA A 285 4.26 -14.52 -6.47
CA ALA A 285 5.38 -14.02 -5.70
C ALA A 285 5.67 -14.93 -4.49
N PHE A 286 6.96 -15.15 -4.24
CA PHE A 286 7.45 -15.91 -3.11
C PHE A 286 8.42 -15.06 -2.29
N THR A 287 8.11 -14.90 -0.99
CA THR A 287 8.92 -14.11 -0.05
C THR A 287 9.45 -15.00 1.06
N VAL A 288 10.72 -14.82 1.39
CA VAL A 288 11.32 -15.30 2.64
C VAL A 288 11.74 -14.07 3.44
N GLU A 289 11.27 -13.99 4.68
CA GLU A 289 11.64 -12.92 5.62
C GLU A 289 12.23 -13.55 6.87
N ASP A 290 13.48 -13.24 7.14
CA ASP A 290 14.17 -13.61 8.38
C ASP A 290 13.98 -12.50 9.43
N VAL A 291 13.58 -12.91 10.63
CA VAL A 291 13.40 -12.02 11.79
C VAL A 291 14.44 -12.38 12.85
N ASN A 292 15.31 -11.43 13.15
CA ASN A 292 16.43 -11.62 14.07
C ASN A 292 16.32 -10.66 15.27
N ASN A 293 17.01 -11.03 16.33
CA ASN A 293 17.23 -10.19 17.50
C ASN A 293 18.74 -10.05 17.68
N ASN A 294 19.21 -8.83 18.02
CA ASN A 294 20.60 -8.51 18.31
C ASN A 294 21.54 -8.55 17.08
N TYR A 295 22.30 -7.48 16.87
CA TYR A 295 23.24 -7.33 15.75
C TYR A 295 24.62 -7.97 16.00
N THR A 296 25.08 -8.01 17.24
CA THR A 296 26.41 -8.52 17.57
C THR A 296 26.46 -10.04 17.73
N GLN A 297 25.35 -10.61 18.20
CA GLN A 297 25.17 -12.05 18.39
C GLN A 297 23.75 -12.42 17.90
N PRO A 298 23.53 -12.46 16.59
CA PRO A 298 22.21 -12.61 16.03
C PRO A 298 21.55 -13.90 16.50
N LYS A 299 20.39 -13.77 17.16
CA LYS A 299 19.49 -14.87 17.46
C LYS A 299 18.34 -14.85 16.49
N LYS A 300 18.13 -15.92 15.77
CA LYS A 300 17.02 -16.06 14.84
C LYS A 300 15.73 -16.24 15.62
N ILE A 301 14.81 -15.30 15.53
CA ILE A 301 13.52 -15.36 16.22
C ILE A 301 12.55 -16.23 15.43
N GLY A 302 12.49 -16.03 14.13
CA GLY A 302 11.69 -16.78 13.22
C GLY A 302 12.00 -16.49 11.77
N THR A 303 11.41 -17.26 10.89
CA THR A 303 11.39 -16.98 9.45
C THR A 303 9.96 -17.05 8.98
N THR A 304 9.54 -16.09 8.17
CA THR A 304 8.28 -16.22 7.45
C THR A 304 8.51 -16.65 6.01
N ARG A 305 7.59 -17.45 5.50
CA ARG A 305 7.59 -17.91 4.11
C ARG A 305 6.22 -17.63 3.51
N GLN A 306 6.16 -16.64 2.63
CA GLN A 306 4.92 -16.15 2.05
C GLN A 306 4.82 -16.53 0.58
N ARG A 307 3.63 -16.94 0.16
CA ARG A 307 3.24 -17.17 -1.23
C ARG A 307 2.05 -16.29 -1.56
N VAL A 308 2.10 -15.63 -2.69
CA VAL A 308 1.02 -14.77 -3.19
C VAL A 308 0.68 -15.18 -4.61
N TRP A 309 -0.61 -15.38 -4.86
CA TRP A 309 -1.21 -15.51 -6.18
C TRP A 309 -2.12 -14.31 -6.40
N ASP A 310 -2.00 -13.69 -7.55
CA ASP A 310 -2.86 -12.58 -7.97
C ASP A 310 -3.22 -12.78 -9.43
N ALA A 311 -4.51 -12.78 -9.74
CA ALA A 311 -5.02 -12.89 -11.09
C ALA A 311 -6.09 -11.82 -11.32
N SER A 312 -6.03 -11.14 -12.46
CA SER A 312 -7.00 -10.10 -12.80
C SER A 312 -7.43 -10.16 -14.26
N ALA A 313 -8.68 -9.75 -14.50
CA ALA A 313 -9.22 -9.49 -15.83
C ALA A 313 -9.77 -8.05 -15.84
N ASN A 314 -9.33 -7.26 -16.80
CA ASN A 314 -9.65 -5.84 -16.92
C ASN A 314 -10.19 -5.58 -18.33
N LEU A 315 -11.34 -4.97 -18.41
CA LEU A 315 -12.06 -4.68 -19.64
C LEU A 315 -12.30 -3.19 -19.77
N LYS A 316 -12.04 -2.64 -20.95
CA LYS A 316 -12.52 -1.32 -21.39
C LYS A 316 -13.41 -1.54 -22.59
N TRP A 317 -14.63 -1.11 -22.51
CA TRP A 317 -15.58 -1.11 -23.62
C TRP A 317 -15.99 0.32 -23.96
N GLN A 318 -15.61 0.78 -25.16
CA GLN A 318 -16.03 2.03 -25.73
C GLN A 318 -17.41 1.82 -26.37
N MET A 319 -18.47 2.19 -25.66
CA MET A 319 -19.84 1.98 -26.12
C MET A 319 -20.18 2.88 -27.32
N ASN A 320 -19.65 4.10 -27.29
CA ASN A 320 -19.69 5.10 -28.38
C ASN A 320 -18.63 6.19 -28.11
N ASP A 321 -18.58 7.23 -28.93
CA ASP A 321 -17.56 8.31 -28.85
C ASP A 321 -17.53 9.03 -27.49
N TYR A 322 -18.58 8.94 -26.70
CA TYR A 322 -18.72 9.68 -25.43
C TYR A 322 -18.83 8.81 -24.20
N ASN A 323 -19.04 7.51 -24.35
CA ASN A 323 -19.37 6.63 -23.23
C ASN A 323 -18.46 5.40 -23.20
N SER A 324 -17.87 5.15 -22.04
CA SER A 324 -17.00 4.00 -21.79
C SER A 324 -17.45 3.24 -20.55
N LEU A 325 -17.33 1.93 -20.60
CA LEU A 325 -17.52 1.03 -19.46
C LEU A 325 -16.18 0.34 -19.14
N PHE A 326 -15.84 0.34 -17.88
CA PHE A 326 -14.66 -0.36 -17.36
C PHE A 326 -15.12 -1.43 -16.39
N ALA A 327 -14.66 -2.65 -16.56
CA ALA A 327 -14.91 -3.74 -15.62
C ALA A 327 -13.59 -4.36 -15.19
N LYS A 328 -13.48 -4.65 -13.92
CA LYS A 328 -12.32 -5.31 -13.33
C LYS A 328 -12.80 -6.44 -12.43
N ALA A 329 -12.20 -7.62 -12.57
CA ALA A 329 -12.31 -8.72 -11.63
C ALA A 329 -10.90 -9.12 -11.21
N GLN A 330 -10.68 -9.32 -9.90
CA GLN A 330 -9.39 -9.71 -9.34
C GLN A 330 -9.59 -10.76 -8.25
N TYR A 331 -8.77 -11.78 -8.30
CA TYR A 331 -8.59 -12.78 -7.24
C TYR A 331 -7.19 -12.66 -6.66
N TYR A 332 -7.12 -12.52 -5.35
CA TYR A 332 -5.88 -12.46 -4.60
C TYR A 332 -5.88 -13.53 -3.52
N ASN A 333 -4.82 -14.30 -3.44
CA ASN A 333 -4.62 -15.29 -2.39
C ASN A 333 -3.20 -15.18 -1.83
N ARG A 334 -3.10 -15.04 -0.52
CA ARG A 334 -1.86 -14.97 0.23
C ARG A 334 -1.86 -16.03 1.31
N SER A 335 -0.76 -16.76 1.44
CA SER A 335 -0.50 -17.68 2.55
C SER A 335 0.90 -17.43 3.09
N LEU A 336 1.02 -17.22 4.40
CA LEU A 336 2.26 -16.96 5.10
C LEU A 336 2.45 -17.97 6.23
N ASP A 337 3.49 -18.80 6.12
CA ASP A 337 3.92 -19.73 7.16
C ASP A 337 4.87 -19.03 8.15
N GLY A 338 4.63 -19.17 9.44
CA GLY A 338 5.57 -18.78 10.52
C GLY A 338 6.38 -19.97 10.99
N ILE A 339 7.70 -19.89 10.86
CA ILE A 339 8.67 -20.93 11.22
C ILE A 339 9.39 -20.52 12.49
N GLU A 340 9.18 -21.28 13.56
CA GLU A 340 9.87 -21.11 14.84
C GLU A 340 11.12 -21.99 14.92
N TYR A 341 12.11 -21.53 15.70
CA TYR A 341 13.40 -22.16 15.89
C TYR A 341 13.63 -22.56 17.35
N VAL A 342 14.15 -23.77 17.56
CA VAL A 342 14.76 -24.18 18.83
C VAL A 342 16.27 -24.01 18.68
N GLN A 343 16.88 -23.18 19.53
CA GLN A 343 18.28 -22.83 19.45
C GLN A 343 18.95 -22.98 20.81
N VAL A 344 20.24 -23.35 20.81
CA VAL A 344 21.10 -23.35 21.97
C VAL A 344 22.28 -22.41 21.76
N TRP A 345 22.75 -21.83 22.85
CA TRP A 345 23.97 -21.04 22.84
C TRP A 345 25.18 -21.98 22.90
N ASP A 346 26.01 -21.95 21.87
CA ASP A 346 27.23 -22.74 21.78
C ASP A 346 28.45 -21.84 22.00
N SER A 347 29.17 -22.10 23.09
CA SER A 347 30.42 -21.44 23.49
C SER A 347 31.66 -22.31 23.29
N SER A 348 31.55 -23.44 22.61
CA SER A 348 32.66 -24.37 22.39
C SER A 348 33.63 -23.92 21.29
N HIS A 349 33.29 -22.89 20.51
CA HIS A 349 34.09 -22.33 19.44
C HIS A 349 34.74 -20.98 19.86
N GLU A 350 35.75 -20.51 19.15
CA GLU A 350 36.38 -19.20 19.37
C GLU A 350 35.36 -18.04 19.38
N VAL A 351 34.31 -18.14 18.55
CA VAL A 351 33.20 -17.20 18.53
C VAL A 351 31.95 -17.95 18.96
N SER A 352 31.42 -17.60 20.13
CA SER A 352 30.19 -18.16 20.63
C SER A 352 29.01 -17.73 19.76
N GLN A 353 28.08 -18.65 19.46
CA GLN A 353 26.95 -18.40 18.53
C GLN A 353 25.70 -19.18 18.92
N TRP A 354 24.54 -18.71 18.41
CA TRP A 354 23.30 -19.44 18.49
C TRP A 354 23.23 -20.54 17.42
N VAL A 355 23.11 -21.79 17.83
CA VAL A 355 23.01 -22.96 16.94
C VAL A 355 21.58 -23.46 16.89
N VAL A 356 21.03 -23.58 15.68
CA VAL A 356 19.69 -24.11 15.45
C VAL A 356 19.69 -25.64 15.58
N ILE A 357 18.92 -26.16 16.52
CA ILE A 357 18.72 -27.60 16.73
C ILE A 357 17.55 -28.11 15.90
N SER A 358 16.43 -27.37 15.89
CA SER A 358 15.25 -27.72 15.12
C SER A 358 14.48 -26.49 14.68
N LYS A 359 13.65 -26.68 13.66
CA LYS A 359 12.72 -25.67 13.15
C LYS A 359 11.40 -26.32 12.74
N SER A 360 10.29 -25.65 12.95
CA SER A 360 8.98 -26.13 12.57
C SER A 360 8.04 -25.00 12.17
N VAL A 361 7.11 -25.26 11.24
CA VAL A 361 6.00 -24.36 10.97
C VAL A 361 5.06 -24.41 12.16
N ARG A 362 4.81 -23.27 12.79
CA ARG A 362 3.96 -23.16 13.98
C ARG A 362 2.70 -22.34 13.76
N SER A 363 2.70 -21.48 12.74
CA SER A 363 1.57 -20.65 12.42
C SER A 363 1.39 -20.50 10.90
N ASN A 364 0.17 -20.22 10.49
CA ASN A 364 -0.16 -19.82 9.13
C ASN A 364 -1.14 -18.66 9.17
N PHE A 365 -0.94 -17.70 8.30
CA PHE A 365 -1.79 -16.52 8.11
C PHE A 365 -2.21 -16.50 6.64
N SER A 366 -3.49 -16.62 6.39
CA SER A 366 -4.00 -16.58 5.02
C SER A 366 -4.96 -15.42 4.80
N THR A 367 -4.95 -14.91 3.58
CA THR A 367 -5.86 -13.87 3.11
C THR A 367 -6.33 -14.24 1.72
N GLU A 368 -7.63 -14.31 1.54
CA GLU A 368 -8.26 -14.48 0.22
C GLU A 368 -9.15 -13.28 -0.05
N GLN A 369 -9.02 -12.68 -1.24
CA GLN A 369 -9.84 -11.54 -1.66
C GLN A 369 -10.34 -11.73 -3.07
N MET A 370 -11.60 -11.36 -3.30
CA MET A 370 -12.21 -11.23 -4.62
C MET A 370 -12.74 -9.82 -4.77
N ASN A 371 -12.19 -9.09 -5.73
CA ASN A 371 -12.58 -7.72 -6.02
C ASN A 371 -13.27 -7.67 -7.37
N PHE A 372 -14.41 -7.03 -7.42
CA PHE A 372 -15.11 -6.71 -8.66
C PHE A 372 -15.40 -5.22 -8.67
N SER A 373 -15.09 -4.53 -9.77
CA SER A 373 -15.49 -3.14 -10.00
C SER A 373 -16.08 -2.96 -11.39
N LEU A 374 -17.08 -2.10 -11.47
CA LEU A 374 -17.73 -1.70 -12.71
C LEU A 374 -17.89 -0.19 -12.69
N ASP A 375 -17.26 0.49 -13.64
CA ASP A 375 -17.27 1.94 -13.77
C ASP A 375 -17.82 2.36 -15.13
N TYR A 376 -18.83 3.20 -15.13
CA TYR A 376 -19.32 3.90 -16.30
C TYR A 376 -18.78 5.32 -16.33
N MET A 377 -18.19 5.73 -17.44
CA MET A 377 -17.65 7.05 -17.67
C MET A 377 -18.27 7.68 -18.91
N ASN A 378 -18.72 8.92 -18.75
CA ASN A 378 -19.20 9.75 -19.84
C ASN A 378 -18.31 10.99 -19.98
N HIS A 379 -18.02 11.40 -21.22
CA HIS A 379 -17.35 12.67 -21.53
C HIS A 379 -18.06 13.36 -22.69
N ASP A 380 -17.89 14.65 -22.80
CA ASP A 380 -18.53 15.53 -23.79
C ASP A 380 -17.62 15.89 -24.98
N GLY A 381 -16.63 15.01 -25.26
CA GLY A 381 -15.62 15.22 -26.31
C GLY A 381 -14.36 15.94 -25.83
N GLY A 382 -14.36 16.51 -24.61
CA GLY A 382 -13.17 17.07 -23.97
C GLY A 382 -12.23 16.01 -23.37
N ASN A 383 -11.08 16.44 -22.88
CA ASN A 383 -10.07 15.53 -22.26
C ASN A 383 -10.48 14.99 -20.89
N ALA A 384 -11.35 15.71 -20.16
CA ALA A 384 -11.87 15.31 -18.87
C ALA A 384 -13.21 14.54 -19.03
N TYR A 385 -13.52 13.68 -18.05
CA TYR A 385 -14.84 13.08 -17.98
C TYR A 385 -15.88 14.09 -17.43
N SER A 386 -17.15 13.90 -17.84
CA SER A 386 -18.30 14.67 -17.36
C SER A 386 -19.00 13.95 -16.20
N TRP A 387 -19.18 12.63 -16.31
CA TRP A 387 -19.73 11.75 -15.29
C TRP A 387 -18.87 10.52 -15.11
N LEU A 388 -18.74 10.09 -13.85
CA LEU A 388 -18.19 8.79 -13.48
C LEU A 388 -19.14 8.17 -12.43
N ALA A 389 -19.69 7.01 -12.73
CA ALA A 389 -20.52 6.24 -11.82
C ALA A 389 -19.96 4.83 -11.70
N GLY A 390 -19.84 4.31 -10.50
CA GLY A 390 -19.25 2.99 -10.31
C GLY A 390 -19.76 2.23 -9.11
N VAL A 391 -19.53 0.93 -9.14
CA VAL A 391 -19.77 0.00 -8.05
C VAL A 391 -18.53 -0.84 -7.81
N ASP A 392 -18.17 -0.98 -6.54
CA ASP A 392 -17.11 -1.87 -6.11
C ASP A 392 -17.68 -2.90 -5.12
N VAL A 393 -17.32 -4.17 -5.32
CA VAL A 393 -17.66 -5.29 -4.44
C VAL A 393 -16.35 -5.96 -4.06
N ASN A 394 -16.10 -6.10 -2.76
CA ASN A 394 -14.93 -6.77 -2.22
C ASN A 394 -15.38 -7.86 -1.25
N TYR A 395 -15.04 -9.11 -1.53
CA TYR A 395 -15.09 -10.21 -0.59
C TYR A 395 -13.69 -10.42 -0.01
N GLU A 396 -13.61 -10.59 1.30
CA GLU A 396 -12.35 -10.85 2.03
C GLU A 396 -12.56 -11.96 3.05
N LYS A 397 -11.66 -12.95 3.02
CA LYS A 397 -11.51 -13.98 4.05
C LYS A 397 -10.13 -13.89 4.67
N LEU A 398 -10.07 -13.78 5.99
CA LEU A 398 -8.86 -13.80 6.81
C LEU A 398 -8.90 -15.07 7.67
N GLU A 399 -7.80 -15.80 7.73
CA GLU A 399 -7.68 -16.99 8.56
C GLU A 399 -6.27 -17.06 9.16
N ASP A 400 -6.19 -17.05 10.48
CA ASP A 400 -4.97 -17.11 11.25
C ASP A 400 -4.99 -18.36 12.13
N ILE A 401 -4.00 -19.25 11.98
CA ILE A 401 -3.89 -20.52 12.70
C ILE A 401 -2.55 -20.57 13.44
N TYR A 402 -2.59 -21.00 14.70
CA TYR A 402 -1.45 -21.47 15.47
C TYR A 402 -1.62 -22.96 15.76
N TYR A 403 -0.61 -23.78 15.42
CA TYR A 403 -0.79 -25.23 15.36
C TYR A 403 -0.63 -25.96 16.70
N LEU A 404 0.00 -25.36 17.72
CA LEU A 404 0.24 -26.08 18.98
C LEU A 404 0.33 -25.14 20.19
N PRO A 405 -0.71 -25.05 21.03
CA PRO A 405 -2.03 -25.73 20.88
C PRO A 405 -2.81 -25.10 19.71
N VAL A 406 -3.65 -25.90 19.06
CA VAL A 406 -4.41 -25.43 17.89
C VAL A 406 -5.33 -24.30 18.32
N SER A 407 -5.09 -23.13 17.74
CA SER A 407 -5.90 -21.93 17.94
C SER A 407 -6.09 -21.26 16.59
N GLU A 408 -7.31 -20.84 16.31
CA GLU A 408 -7.68 -20.32 15.00
C GLU A 408 -8.60 -19.12 15.12
N GLN A 409 -8.47 -18.20 14.19
CA GLN A 409 -9.38 -17.09 13.98
C GLN A 409 -9.71 -17.02 12.49
N MET A 410 -10.98 -16.95 12.17
CA MET A 410 -11.46 -16.79 10.79
C MET A 410 -12.48 -15.66 10.75
N VAL A 411 -12.42 -14.85 9.70
CA VAL A 411 -13.36 -13.75 9.44
C VAL A 411 -13.64 -13.66 7.95
N GLU A 412 -14.91 -13.63 7.58
CA GLU A 412 -15.36 -13.41 6.21
C GLU A 412 -16.20 -12.14 6.11
N ASN A 413 -15.84 -11.24 5.23
CA ASN A 413 -16.51 -9.95 5.04
C ASN A 413 -16.86 -9.72 3.58
N LEU A 414 -17.99 -9.04 3.36
CA LEU A 414 -18.39 -8.50 2.07
C LEU A 414 -18.53 -6.98 2.20
N ASN A 415 -17.81 -6.26 1.34
CA ASN A 415 -17.88 -4.80 1.24
C ASN A 415 -18.51 -4.43 -0.09
N PHE A 416 -19.46 -3.50 -0.06
CA PHE A 416 -20.13 -2.94 -1.23
C PHE A 416 -19.99 -1.43 -1.20
N THR A 417 -19.60 -0.80 -2.30
CA THR A 417 -19.45 0.66 -2.40
C THR A 417 -20.02 1.16 -3.72
N LEU A 418 -20.83 2.21 -3.65
CA LEU A 418 -21.30 3.00 -4.80
C LEU A 418 -20.52 4.31 -4.83
N LYS A 419 -20.16 4.76 -6.03
CA LYS A 419 -19.48 6.04 -6.27
C LYS A 419 -20.12 6.78 -7.44
N LEU A 420 -20.23 8.08 -7.29
CA LEU A 420 -20.74 8.97 -8.33
C LEU A 420 -19.94 10.27 -8.32
N LYS A 421 -19.41 10.66 -9.47
CA LYS A 421 -18.71 11.93 -9.65
C LYS A 421 -19.31 12.71 -10.82
N LYS A 422 -19.49 14.00 -10.64
CA LYS A 422 -19.91 14.94 -11.70
C LYS A 422 -18.93 16.08 -11.79
N ASN A 423 -18.46 16.30 -13.01
CA ASN A 423 -17.60 17.43 -13.34
C ASN A 423 -18.39 18.51 -14.08
N PHE A 424 -18.33 19.75 -13.58
CA PHE A 424 -18.96 20.92 -14.16
C PHE A 424 -17.87 21.82 -14.74
N SER A 425 -17.96 22.14 -16.04
CA SER A 425 -16.99 22.99 -16.74
C SER A 425 -17.61 24.34 -17.06
N PHE A 426 -16.92 25.44 -16.72
CA PHE A 426 -17.36 26.82 -16.93
C PHE A 426 -16.20 27.64 -17.50
N GLY A 427 -16.01 27.62 -18.81
CA GLY A 427 -14.85 28.21 -19.44
C GLY A 427 -13.55 27.59 -18.94
N GLU A 428 -12.66 28.39 -18.35
CA GLU A 428 -11.39 27.91 -17.76
C GLU A 428 -11.53 27.25 -16.38
N ASN A 429 -12.72 27.25 -15.80
CA ASN A 429 -12.96 26.74 -14.45
C ASN A 429 -13.69 25.41 -14.52
N MET A 430 -13.32 24.50 -13.59
CA MET A 430 -13.97 23.20 -13.44
C MET A 430 -14.24 22.93 -11.96
N ILE A 431 -15.39 22.37 -11.64
CA ILE A 431 -15.76 21.95 -10.30
C ILE A 431 -16.16 20.47 -10.37
N LEU A 432 -15.45 19.62 -9.64
CA LEU A 432 -15.81 18.22 -9.45
C LEU A 432 -16.53 18.07 -8.11
N VAL A 433 -17.66 17.40 -8.15
CA VAL A 433 -18.39 16.94 -6.96
C VAL A 433 -18.51 15.42 -7.05
N GLY A 434 -18.01 14.75 -6.02
CA GLY A 434 -18.09 13.30 -5.86
C GLY A 434 -18.79 12.92 -4.57
N VAL A 435 -19.52 11.82 -4.60
CA VAL A 435 -20.11 11.18 -3.42
C VAL A 435 -19.88 9.68 -3.50
N ASN A 436 -19.67 9.05 -2.36
CA ASN A 436 -19.60 7.59 -2.24
C ASN A 436 -20.35 7.13 -0.99
N GLY A 437 -20.82 5.91 -1.03
CA GLY A 437 -21.46 5.27 0.12
C GLY A 437 -21.25 3.76 0.06
N GLY A 438 -20.99 3.15 1.21
CA GLY A 438 -20.68 1.72 1.27
C GLY A 438 -21.25 1.03 2.51
N LEU A 439 -21.31 -0.28 2.40
CA LEU A 439 -21.71 -1.20 3.47
C LEU A 439 -20.65 -2.29 3.59
N LYS A 440 -20.23 -2.55 4.82
CA LYS A 440 -19.47 -3.73 5.20
C LYS A 440 -20.41 -4.66 5.94
N SER A 441 -20.52 -5.90 5.48
CA SER A 441 -21.26 -6.97 6.16
C SER A 441 -20.31 -8.09 6.51
N ASN A 442 -20.32 -8.52 7.76
CA ASN A 442 -19.67 -9.74 8.18
C ASN A 442 -20.53 -10.94 7.78
N LEU A 443 -19.97 -11.88 7.03
CA LEU A 443 -20.64 -13.08 6.56
C LEU A 443 -20.47 -14.24 7.55
N ASP A 444 -19.25 -14.36 8.11
CA ASP A 444 -18.91 -15.38 9.11
C ASP A 444 -17.73 -14.92 9.97
N GLY A 445 -17.63 -15.46 11.19
CA GLY A 445 -16.53 -15.19 12.10
C GLY A 445 -16.44 -16.20 13.21
N SER A 446 -15.26 -16.77 13.40
CA SER A 446 -14.96 -17.69 14.49
C SER A 446 -13.63 -17.33 15.15
N HIS A 447 -13.56 -17.52 16.46
CA HIS A 447 -12.35 -17.31 17.24
C HIS A 447 -12.26 -18.38 18.31
N ASN A 448 -11.29 -19.28 18.15
CA ASN A 448 -11.04 -20.38 19.07
C ASN A 448 -9.59 -20.29 19.59
N TYR A 449 -9.43 -19.88 20.84
CA TYR A 449 -8.14 -19.71 21.49
C TYR A 449 -7.91 -20.77 22.55
N GLN A 450 -6.87 -21.60 22.40
CA GLN A 450 -6.50 -22.66 23.32
C GLN A 450 -5.22 -22.34 24.13
N GLY A 451 -4.77 -21.08 24.10
CA GLY A 451 -3.61 -20.64 24.87
C GLY A 451 -3.94 -20.36 26.33
N ILE A 452 -2.90 -20.21 27.15
CA ILE A 452 -3.00 -19.99 28.60
C ILE A 452 -3.14 -18.51 29.00
N HIS A 453 -3.04 -17.58 28.03
CA HIS A 453 -2.97 -16.15 28.30
C HIS A 453 -4.29 -15.41 28.02
N SER A 454 -5.44 -16.08 28.19
CA SER A 454 -6.76 -15.50 27.89
C SER A 454 -7.12 -14.26 28.75
N ALA A 455 -6.49 -14.08 29.92
CA ALA A 455 -6.66 -12.91 30.77
C ALA A 455 -5.61 -11.80 30.54
N SER A 456 -4.67 -11.98 29.63
CA SER A 456 -3.63 -10.98 29.37
C SER A 456 -4.16 -9.80 28.56
N LYS A 457 -3.59 -8.61 28.76
CA LYS A 457 -3.93 -7.40 27.99
C LYS A 457 -3.68 -7.58 26.48
N ILE A 458 -2.63 -8.31 26.11
CA ILE A 458 -2.39 -8.65 24.70
C ILE A 458 -3.59 -9.39 24.09
N TYR A 459 -4.15 -10.33 24.84
CA TYR A 459 -5.28 -11.08 24.34
C TYR A 459 -6.58 -10.27 24.37
N THR A 460 -6.91 -9.63 25.51
CA THR A 460 -8.17 -8.89 25.67
C THR A 460 -8.21 -7.59 24.89
N ASP A 461 -7.17 -6.77 24.98
CA ASP A 461 -7.20 -5.39 24.49
C ASP A 461 -6.64 -5.26 23.07
N MET A 462 -5.87 -6.26 22.60
CA MET A 462 -5.38 -6.28 21.22
C MET A 462 -6.13 -7.34 20.39
N VAL A 463 -6.02 -8.64 20.72
CA VAL A 463 -6.51 -9.72 19.85
C VAL A 463 -8.04 -9.75 19.79
N LEU A 464 -8.72 -9.84 20.95
CA LEU A 464 -10.19 -9.87 20.96
C LEU A 464 -10.83 -8.58 20.47
N ARG A 465 -10.26 -7.41 20.83
CA ARG A 465 -10.75 -6.13 20.31
C ARG A 465 -10.62 -6.07 18.80
N ASP A 466 -9.51 -6.56 18.24
CA ASP A 466 -9.29 -6.58 16.80
C ASP A 466 -10.23 -7.56 16.08
N TYR A 467 -10.45 -8.75 16.65
CA TYR A 467 -11.46 -9.70 16.16
C TYR A 467 -12.86 -9.06 16.12
N HIS A 468 -13.29 -8.40 17.20
CA HIS A 468 -14.58 -7.72 17.24
C HIS A 468 -14.70 -6.54 16.26
N PHE A 469 -13.59 -5.86 15.97
CA PHE A 469 -13.55 -4.87 14.89
C PHE A 469 -13.76 -5.53 13.52
N LEU A 470 -13.09 -6.66 13.28
CA LEU A 470 -13.15 -7.35 12.00
C LEU A 470 -14.53 -7.91 11.68
N ILE A 471 -15.24 -8.47 12.67
CA ILE A 471 -16.61 -9.00 12.50
C ILE A 471 -17.71 -7.95 12.61
N ASN A 472 -17.37 -6.67 12.85
CA ASN A 472 -18.38 -5.63 12.99
C ASN A 472 -18.91 -5.18 11.63
N ASP A 473 -20.23 -5.12 11.48
CA ASP A 473 -20.86 -4.47 10.35
C ASP A 473 -20.68 -2.95 10.42
N ALA A 474 -20.53 -2.33 9.27
CA ALA A 474 -20.30 -0.90 9.21
C ALA A 474 -20.86 -0.29 7.93
N TYR A 475 -21.20 1.00 7.97
CA TYR A 475 -21.44 1.77 6.79
C TYR A 475 -20.38 2.86 6.60
N SER A 476 -20.19 3.27 5.37
CA SER A 476 -19.33 4.38 5.00
C SER A 476 -20.09 5.41 4.18
N LEU A 477 -19.73 6.67 4.37
CA LEU A 477 -20.21 7.79 3.56
C LEU A 477 -19.03 8.73 3.31
N GLY A 478 -18.86 9.12 2.05
CA GLY A 478 -17.78 10.02 1.66
C GLY A 478 -18.21 11.03 0.61
N GLY A 479 -17.35 12.04 0.44
CA GLY A 479 -17.54 13.07 -0.57
C GLY A 479 -16.20 13.67 -1.02
N GLU A 480 -16.20 14.17 -2.24
CA GLU A 480 -15.09 14.86 -2.87
C GLU A 480 -15.57 16.17 -3.48
N LEU A 481 -14.80 17.23 -3.26
CA LEU A 481 -14.98 18.52 -3.91
C LEU A 481 -13.62 18.97 -4.45
N SER A 482 -13.55 19.26 -5.75
CA SER A 482 -12.33 19.81 -6.36
C SER A 482 -12.68 21.02 -7.22
N TYR A 483 -11.88 22.06 -7.12
CA TYR A 483 -11.89 23.21 -8.02
C TYR A 483 -10.59 23.22 -8.83
N THR A 484 -10.71 23.33 -10.14
CA THR A 484 -9.58 23.40 -11.06
C THR A 484 -9.73 24.63 -11.95
N ARG A 485 -8.65 25.41 -12.13
CA ARG A 485 -8.56 26.52 -13.05
C ARG A 485 -7.45 26.28 -14.06
N LYS A 486 -7.79 26.29 -15.35
CA LYS A 486 -6.87 26.15 -16.48
C LYS A 486 -6.12 27.47 -16.75
N GLY A 487 -4.94 27.39 -17.37
CA GLY A 487 -4.22 28.54 -17.94
C GLY A 487 -3.56 29.47 -16.92
N ILE A 488 -3.22 29.01 -15.70
CA ILE A 488 -2.61 29.89 -14.66
C ILE A 488 -1.11 30.08 -14.88
N VAL A 489 -0.38 29.03 -15.23
CA VAL A 489 1.07 29.07 -15.46
C VAL A 489 1.34 28.69 -16.93
N GLY A 490 0.93 29.55 -17.88
CA GLY A 490 0.90 29.21 -19.31
C GLY A 490 -0.34 28.40 -19.72
N ASN A 491 -0.58 28.34 -21.03
CA ASN A 491 -1.82 27.77 -21.59
C ASN A 491 -2.03 26.30 -21.31
N ASN A 492 -0.96 25.57 -20.95
CA ASN A 492 -0.99 24.10 -20.77
C ASN A 492 -0.99 23.66 -19.31
N SER A 493 -1.16 24.57 -18.36
CA SER A 493 -1.16 24.24 -16.93
C SER A 493 -2.52 24.47 -16.28
N SER A 494 -2.81 23.73 -15.21
CA SER A 494 -3.99 23.97 -14.39
C SER A 494 -3.61 23.98 -12.92
N LEU A 495 -4.21 24.87 -12.15
CA LEU A 495 -4.15 24.87 -10.68
C LEU A 495 -5.40 24.16 -10.15
N PHE A 496 -5.24 23.31 -9.14
CA PHE A 496 -6.36 22.69 -8.47
C PHE A 496 -6.27 22.78 -6.94
N VAL A 497 -7.44 22.75 -6.31
CA VAL A 497 -7.61 22.51 -4.87
C VAL A 497 -8.70 21.48 -4.72
N ALA A 498 -8.42 20.41 -3.97
CA ALA A 498 -9.34 19.31 -3.75
C ALA A 498 -9.45 18.99 -2.25
N ALA A 499 -10.64 18.62 -1.81
CA ALA A 499 -10.91 18.14 -0.47
C ALA A 499 -11.74 16.85 -0.56
N THR A 500 -11.33 15.82 0.17
CA THR A 500 -12.08 14.58 0.35
C THR A 500 -12.40 14.37 1.82
N PHE A 501 -13.58 13.84 2.06
CA PHE A 501 -14.07 13.46 3.38
C PHE A 501 -14.66 12.06 3.30
N ASP A 502 -14.28 11.19 4.25
CA ASP A 502 -14.88 9.88 4.43
C ASP A 502 -15.18 9.63 5.90
N CYS A 503 -16.27 8.95 6.19
CA CYS A 503 -16.69 8.55 7.52
C CYS A 503 -17.13 7.09 7.50
N HIS A 504 -16.52 6.27 8.34
CA HIS A 504 -16.96 4.89 8.57
C HIS A 504 -17.54 4.80 9.97
N LYS A 505 -18.65 4.10 10.12
CA LYS A 505 -19.31 3.93 11.40
C LYS A 505 -19.78 2.50 11.60
N ALA A 506 -19.50 1.98 12.80
CA ALA A 506 -20.02 0.69 13.25
C ALA A 506 -21.55 0.71 13.33
N ILE A 507 -22.20 -0.37 12.88
CA ILE A 507 -23.67 -0.53 12.97
C ILE A 507 -24.04 -1.15 14.32
N SER A 508 -23.30 -2.18 14.73
CA SER A 508 -23.52 -2.87 16.01
C SER A 508 -22.17 -3.28 16.60
N ALA A 509 -21.88 -2.81 17.80
CA ALA A 509 -20.67 -3.19 18.51
C ALA A 509 -21.04 -3.88 19.83
N PRO A 510 -20.31 -4.94 20.25
CA PRO A 510 -20.49 -5.54 21.56
C PRO A 510 -20.26 -4.51 22.67
N ALA A 511 -21.03 -4.57 23.75
CA ALA A 511 -20.88 -3.66 24.88
C ALA A 511 -19.47 -3.72 25.52
N ALA A 512 -18.81 -4.87 25.45
CA ALA A 512 -17.43 -5.05 25.94
C ALA A 512 -16.37 -4.37 25.05
N TYR A 513 -16.66 -4.20 23.76
CA TYR A 513 -15.76 -3.58 22.75
C TYR A 513 -16.54 -2.54 21.94
N PRO A 514 -16.83 -1.39 22.51
CA PRO A 514 -17.58 -0.36 21.80
C PRO A 514 -16.73 0.25 20.69
N PHE A 515 -17.36 0.45 19.52
CA PHE A 515 -16.81 1.18 18.40
C PHE A 515 -17.77 2.30 18.01
N GLY A 516 -17.25 3.48 17.71
CA GLY A 516 -18.01 4.62 17.23
C GLY A 516 -17.86 4.84 15.74
N ASP A 517 -17.24 5.95 15.38
CA ASP A 517 -16.94 6.32 14.00
C ASP A 517 -15.44 6.55 13.77
N ARG A 518 -15.04 6.63 12.49
CA ARG A 518 -13.74 7.07 12.05
C ARG A 518 -13.88 7.95 10.83
N LYS A 519 -13.23 9.11 10.88
CA LYS A 519 -13.32 10.15 9.84
C LYS A 519 -11.96 10.41 9.23
N TRP A 520 -11.93 10.58 7.93
CA TRP A 520 -10.75 10.98 7.15
C TRP A 520 -11.06 12.27 6.44
N VAL A 521 -10.10 13.19 6.47
CA VAL A 521 -10.12 14.42 5.68
C VAL A 521 -8.79 14.52 4.97
N VAL A 522 -8.82 14.74 3.67
CA VAL A 522 -7.62 15.06 2.89
C VAL A 522 -7.87 16.34 2.12
N VAL A 523 -6.93 17.27 2.21
CA VAL A 523 -6.93 18.50 1.40
C VAL A 523 -5.67 18.51 0.56
N LYS A 524 -5.82 18.80 -0.74
CA LYS A 524 -4.72 18.87 -1.69
C LYS A 524 -4.78 20.20 -2.44
N ALA A 525 -3.60 20.74 -2.77
CA ALA A 525 -3.47 21.84 -3.71
C ALA A 525 -2.28 21.56 -4.62
N GLY A 526 -2.42 21.80 -5.92
CA GLY A 526 -1.37 21.42 -6.85
C GLY A 526 -1.53 21.97 -8.25
N LEU A 527 -0.59 21.60 -9.09
CA LEU A 527 -0.53 21.97 -10.50
C LEU A 527 -0.52 20.71 -11.36
N THR A 528 -1.14 20.81 -12.53
CA THR A 528 -1.06 19.81 -13.61
C THR A 528 -0.56 20.48 -14.89
N PHE A 529 0.20 19.72 -15.69
CA PHE A 529 0.80 20.17 -16.94
C PHE A 529 0.56 19.17 -18.06
#